data_ac769535fa28fe9fb79e9fb3729b341a
#
_entry.id   ac769535fa28fe9fb79e9fb3729b341a
#
_cell.length_a   1.000
_cell.length_b   1.000
_cell.length_c   1.000
_cell.angle_alpha   90.00
_cell.angle_beta   90.00
_cell.angle_gamma   90.00
#
_symmetry.space_group_name_H-M   'P 1'
#
loop_
_entity.id
_entity.type
_entity.pdbx_description
1 polymer ?
#
loop_
_entity_poly.entity_id
_entity_poly.type
_entity_poly.pdbx_seq_one_letter_code
_entity_poly.pdbx_strand_id
1 'polypeptide(L)'
;HQLTRRQRQMCIRDRYGTFGIHPHEANTNSINKDQIIKNVSKNHKIIGVGETGLDFYYNNSDKVSQINSFEEHILASIELNKPIIIHSRNAEDETFELLNKYKNQNIKILMHCYTGSLELAKKMLDLNSYFSASGIITFKKSADLNNTFNFIPSDKILIETDSPFLAPVPKRGKTNEPSYLKYTLEHMAKIKNISPQEMELITSQNFKKLFKVN
;
A
#
# COMPACT_ATOMS: atom_id res chain seq x y z
N HIS A 1 -16.88 8.62 -15.19
CA HIS A 1 -17.19 7.23 -14.80
C HIS A 1 -16.40 6.74 -13.56
N GLN A 2 -15.16 7.18 -13.36
CA GLN A 2 -14.36 6.78 -12.17
C GLN A 2 -14.85 7.43 -10.87
N LEU A 3 -15.25 8.70 -10.92
CA LEU A 3 -15.81 9.42 -9.76
C LEU A 3 -17.09 8.76 -9.21
N THR A 4 -17.96 8.27 -10.07
CA THR A 4 -19.21 7.62 -9.67
C THR A 4 -18.99 6.24 -9.05
N ARG A 5 -17.97 5.50 -9.44
CA ARG A 5 -17.60 4.21 -8.81
C ARG A 5 -17.05 4.41 -7.39
N ARG A 6 -16.17 5.40 -7.18
CA ARG A 6 -15.65 5.79 -5.85
C ARG A 6 -16.78 6.29 -4.92
N GLN A 7 -17.67 7.14 -5.41
CA GLN A 7 -18.81 7.61 -4.63
C GLN A 7 -19.76 6.49 -4.20
N ARG A 8 -20.05 5.50 -5.06
CA ARG A 8 -20.88 4.34 -4.70
C ARG A 8 -20.23 3.45 -3.64
N GLN A 9 -18.90 3.28 -3.68
CA GLN A 9 -18.17 2.51 -2.67
C GLN A 9 -18.19 3.19 -1.30
N MET A 10 -18.15 4.52 -1.24
CA MET A 10 -18.13 5.29 0.02
C MET A 10 -19.48 5.34 0.73
N CYS A 11 -20.59 5.04 0.05
CA CYS A 11 -21.92 4.95 0.66
C CYS A 11 -22.19 3.61 1.38
N ILE A 12 -21.33 2.61 1.20
CA ILE A 12 -21.48 1.30 1.83
C ILE A 12 -20.86 1.38 3.24
N ARG A 13 -21.62 0.99 4.26
CA ARG A 13 -21.25 1.17 5.69
C ARG A 13 -19.95 0.49 6.11
N ASP A 14 -19.55 -0.55 5.42
CA ASP A 14 -18.42 -1.44 5.72
C ASP A 14 -17.16 -1.17 4.91
N ARG A 15 -17.08 -0.05 4.17
CA ARG A 15 -15.94 0.27 3.30
C ARG A 15 -15.32 1.59 3.67
N TYR A 16 -13.99 1.62 3.52
CA TYR A 16 -13.16 2.81 3.61
C TYR A 16 -12.50 3.07 2.26
N GLY A 17 -11.98 4.27 2.07
CA GLY A 17 -11.24 4.68 0.89
C GLY A 17 -9.95 5.38 1.22
N THR A 18 -9.10 5.53 0.22
CA THR A 18 -7.94 6.41 0.21
C THR A 18 -8.07 7.41 -0.94
N PHE A 19 -7.36 8.51 -0.86
CA PHE A 19 -7.30 9.50 -1.92
C PHE A 19 -5.86 9.86 -2.22
N GLY A 20 -5.48 9.78 -3.48
CA GLY A 20 -4.15 10.15 -3.99
C GLY A 20 -4.08 10.06 -5.50
N ILE A 21 -2.92 10.46 -6.05
CA ILE A 21 -2.57 10.37 -7.46
C ILE A 21 -1.52 9.28 -7.62
N HIS A 22 -1.88 8.27 -8.40
CA HIS A 22 -0.97 7.19 -8.76
C HIS A 22 0.21 7.72 -9.57
N PRO A 23 1.45 7.21 -9.42
CA PRO A 23 2.62 7.72 -10.14
C PRO A 23 2.44 7.76 -11.66
N HIS A 24 1.68 6.87 -12.24
CA HIS A 24 1.37 6.88 -13.69
C HIS A 24 0.59 8.11 -14.16
N GLU A 25 -0.09 8.81 -13.25
CA GLU A 25 -0.94 9.96 -13.55
C GLU A 25 -0.31 11.30 -13.10
N ALA A 26 0.90 11.29 -12.56
CA ALA A 26 1.54 12.46 -11.97
C ALA A 26 1.72 13.64 -12.95
N ASN A 27 1.95 13.36 -14.23
CA ASN A 27 2.07 14.40 -15.28
C ASN A 27 0.73 15.07 -15.61
N THR A 28 -0.35 14.31 -15.58
CA THR A 28 -1.67 14.75 -16.06
C THR A 28 -2.55 15.30 -14.94
N ASN A 29 -2.26 14.90 -13.70
CA ASN A 29 -3.05 15.24 -12.51
C ASN A 29 -2.14 15.88 -11.45
N SER A 30 -1.58 17.06 -11.75
CA SER A 30 -0.83 17.83 -10.74
C SER A 30 -1.76 18.22 -9.59
N ILE A 31 -1.36 17.90 -8.37
CA ILE A 31 -2.10 18.21 -7.16
C ILE A 31 -1.11 18.61 -6.06
N ASN A 32 -1.45 19.65 -5.30
CA ASN A 32 -0.65 20.08 -4.16
C ASN A 32 -1.22 19.55 -2.83
N LYS A 33 -0.43 19.69 -1.78
CA LYS A 33 -0.75 19.27 -0.40
C LYS A 33 -2.15 19.74 0.04
N ASP A 34 -2.47 21.01 -0.15
CA ASP A 34 -3.75 21.58 0.34
C ASP A 34 -4.96 21.01 -0.38
N GLN A 35 -4.82 20.73 -1.67
CA GLN A 35 -5.87 20.07 -2.45
C GLN A 35 -6.06 18.60 -2.01
N ILE A 36 -4.97 17.90 -1.67
CA ILE A 36 -5.04 16.53 -1.12
C ILE A 36 -5.78 16.57 0.21
N ILE A 37 -5.36 17.45 1.13
CA ILE A 37 -5.97 17.64 2.44
C ILE A 37 -7.48 17.92 2.29
N LYS A 38 -7.84 18.87 1.44
CA LYS A 38 -9.25 19.22 1.15
C LYS A 38 -10.05 18.00 0.69
N ASN A 39 -9.50 17.18 -0.21
CA ASN A 39 -10.21 16.01 -0.75
C ASN A 39 -10.33 14.89 0.29
N VAL A 40 -9.30 14.63 1.06
CA VAL A 40 -9.30 13.62 2.14
C VAL A 40 -10.29 14.01 3.24
N SER A 41 -10.34 15.30 3.61
CA SER A 41 -11.18 15.80 4.69
C SER A 41 -12.68 15.85 4.35
N LYS A 42 -13.05 15.77 3.07
CA LYS A 42 -14.47 15.77 2.63
C LYS A 42 -15.28 14.60 3.16
N ASN A 43 -14.62 13.49 3.49
CA ASN A 43 -15.33 12.28 3.91
C ASN A 43 -14.53 11.52 4.96
N HIS A 44 -15.12 11.32 6.14
CA HIS A 44 -14.52 10.58 7.25
C HIS A 44 -14.14 9.11 6.90
N LYS A 45 -14.74 8.54 5.85
CA LYS A 45 -14.39 7.22 5.34
C LYS A 45 -13.11 7.20 4.50
N ILE A 46 -12.52 8.34 4.16
CA ILE A 46 -11.18 8.41 3.58
C ILE A 46 -10.19 8.34 4.74
N ILE A 47 -9.57 7.18 4.89
CA ILE A 47 -8.72 6.84 6.05
C ILE A 47 -7.23 6.90 5.76
N GLY A 48 -6.84 7.17 4.51
CA GLY A 48 -5.44 7.25 4.09
C GLY A 48 -5.23 8.15 2.88
N VAL A 49 -3.98 8.52 2.66
CA VAL A 49 -3.50 9.29 1.52
C VAL A 49 -2.82 8.34 0.54
N GLY A 50 -3.30 8.25 -0.68
CA GLY A 50 -2.77 7.35 -1.70
C GLY A 50 -3.90 6.68 -2.52
N GLU A 51 -3.55 5.84 -3.46
CA GLU A 51 -2.21 5.34 -3.77
C GLU A 51 -1.36 6.42 -4.41
N THR A 52 -0.09 6.50 -4.04
CA THR A 52 0.91 7.44 -4.55
C THR A 52 2.30 6.79 -4.50
N GLY A 53 3.34 7.44 -4.98
CA GLY A 53 4.70 6.90 -4.91
C GLY A 53 5.44 6.98 -6.26
N LEU A 54 6.31 6.01 -6.53
CA LEU A 54 7.22 6.02 -7.68
C LEU A 54 7.12 4.72 -8.50
N ASP A 55 7.02 4.86 -9.82
CA ASP A 55 7.10 3.75 -10.78
C ASP A 55 8.04 4.13 -11.94
N PHE A 56 9.27 3.67 -11.86
CA PHE A 56 10.27 3.91 -12.91
C PHE A 56 10.38 2.76 -13.91
N TYR A 57 9.47 1.78 -13.81
CA TYR A 57 9.39 0.68 -14.75
C TYR A 57 8.57 1.04 -15.99
N TYR A 58 7.36 1.61 -15.80
CA TYR A 58 6.45 1.89 -16.91
C TYR A 58 6.67 3.24 -17.59
N ASN A 59 7.32 4.21 -16.91
CA ASN A 59 7.60 5.55 -17.43
C ASN A 59 6.36 6.29 -18.00
N ASN A 60 5.17 6.06 -17.43
CA ASN A 60 3.94 6.72 -17.85
C ASN A 60 3.90 8.22 -17.46
N SER A 61 4.67 8.59 -16.46
CA SER A 61 4.95 9.97 -16.06
C SER A 61 6.44 10.13 -15.86
N ASP A 62 6.99 11.34 -16.08
CA ASP A 62 8.40 11.59 -15.84
C ASP A 62 8.75 11.53 -14.35
N LYS A 63 10.02 11.23 -14.03
CA LYS A 63 10.49 11.05 -12.67
C LYS A 63 10.30 12.29 -11.79
N VAL A 64 10.50 13.48 -12.33
CA VAL A 64 10.39 14.73 -11.56
C VAL A 64 8.96 14.95 -11.12
N SER A 65 8.00 14.77 -12.01
CA SER A 65 6.57 14.89 -11.71
C SER A 65 6.13 13.84 -10.67
N GLN A 66 6.62 12.60 -10.78
CA GLN A 66 6.34 11.56 -9.80
C GLN A 66 6.88 11.92 -8.40
N ILE A 67 8.15 12.37 -8.31
CA ILE A 67 8.81 12.76 -7.06
C ILE A 67 8.07 13.92 -6.42
N ASN A 68 7.77 14.98 -7.18
CA ASN A 68 7.04 16.15 -6.68
C ASN A 68 5.64 15.76 -6.17
N SER A 69 4.90 14.98 -6.95
CA SER A 69 3.58 14.48 -6.52
C SER A 69 3.67 13.65 -5.25
N PHE A 70 4.64 12.73 -5.16
CA PHE A 70 4.84 11.90 -3.98
C PHE A 70 5.16 12.74 -2.74
N GLU A 71 6.03 13.75 -2.85
CA GLU A 71 6.38 14.66 -1.74
C GLU A 71 5.15 15.44 -1.23
N GLU A 72 4.29 15.95 -2.12
CA GLU A 72 3.03 16.61 -1.75
C GLU A 72 2.09 15.67 -0.97
N HIS A 73 2.04 14.39 -1.34
CA HIS A 73 1.25 13.38 -0.63
C HIS A 73 1.85 13.03 0.75
N ILE A 74 3.18 12.96 0.86
CA ILE A 74 3.87 12.78 2.14
C ILE A 74 3.50 13.91 3.10
N LEU A 75 3.65 15.16 2.67
CA LEU A 75 3.33 16.34 3.46
C LEU A 75 1.85 16.36 3.90
N ALA A 76 0.94 16.01 2.99
CA ALA A 76 -0.49 15.92 3.29
C ALA A 76 -0.79 14.82 4.32
N SER A 77 -0.13 13.65 4.21
CA SER A 77 -0.34 12.52 5.13
C SER A 77 0.12 12.87 6.56
N ILE A 78 1.24 13.58 6.68
CA ILE A 78 1.77 14.06 7.95
C ILE A 78 0.79 15.04 8.60
N GLU A 79 0.35 16.06 7.88
CA GLU A 79 -0.57 17.07 8.38
C GLU A 79 -1.93 16.50 8.79
N LEU A 80 -2.45 15.56 8.00
CA LEU A 80 -3.70 14.83 8.29
C LEU A 80 -3.54 13.77 9.38
N ASN A 81 -2.31 13.42 9.76
CA ASN A 81 -2.01 12.29 10.65
C ASN A 81 -2.67 10.96 10.18
N LYS A 82 -2.74 10.78 8.86
CA LYS A 82 -3.30 9.58 8.20
C LYS A 82 -2.19 8.78 7.52
N PRO A 83 -2.34 7.44 7.39
CA PRO A 83 -1.37 6.62 6.65
C PRO A 83 -1.22 7.04 5.19
N ILE A 84 0.02 6.98 4.69
CA ILE A 84 0.32 7.06 3.27
C ILE A 84 0.46 5.67 2.68
N ILE A 85 -0.20 5.43 1.54
CA ILE A 85 -0.21 4.16 0.81
C ILE A 85 0.68 4.30 -0.41
N ILE A 86 1.80 3.57 -0.41
CA ILE A 86 2.92 3.80 -1.31
C ILE A 86 3.07 2.67 -2.32
N HIS A 87 3.02 3.05 -3.58
CA HIS A 87 3.51 2.27 -4.70
C HIS A 87 5.00 2.50 -4.91
N SER A 88 5.79 1.44 -5.04
CA SER A 88 7.21 1.55 -5.39
C SER A 88 7.61 0.45 -6.37
N ARG A 89 8.08 0.84 -7.55
CA ARG A 89 8.54 -0.10 -8.58
C ARG A 89 9.75 0.44 -9.32
N ASN A 90 10.88 -0.28 -9.26
CA ASN A 90 12.18 0.13 -9.80
C ASN A 90 12.63 1.52 -9.30
N ALA A 91 12.29 1.86 -8.04
CA ALA A 91 12.53 3.17 -7.42
C ALA A 91 12.80 3.02 -5.91
N GLU A 92 13.52 1.96 -5.51
CA GLU A 92 13.70 1.63 -4.09
C GLU A 92 14.47 2.70 -3.33
N ASP A 93 15.60 3.15 -3.88
CA ASP A 93 16.45 4.14 -3.23
C ASP A 93 15.76 5.51 -3.16
N GLU A 94 15.15 5.97 -4.26
CA GLU A 94 14.44 7.24 -4.30
C GLU A 94 13.22 7.23 -3.37
N THR A 95 12.51 6.10 -3.28
CA THR A 95 11.39 5.94 -2.35
C THR A 95 11.87 6.06 -0.91
N PHE A 96 12.96 5.35 -0.55
CA PHE A 96 13.52 5.41 0.79
C PHE A 96 14.06 6.80 1.12
N GLU A 97 14.87 7.38 0.23
CA GLU A 97 15.49 8.70 0.46
C GLU A 97 14.44 9.78 0.71
N LEU A 98 13.37 9.79 -0.10
CA LEU A 98 12.30 10.77 0.06
C LEU A 98 11.57 10.62 1.40
N LEU A 99 11.24 9.40 1.79
CA LEU A 99 10.57 9.14 3.08
C LEU A 99 11.49 9.40 4.27
N ASN A 100 12.78 9.10 4.16
CA ASN A 100 13.76 9.30 5.23
C ASN A 100 13.98 10.79 5.56
N LYS A 101 13.75 11.73 4.62
CA LYS A 101 13.73 13.17 4.90
C LYS A 101 12.73 13.53 6.01
N TYR A 102 11.66 12.77 6.13
CA TYR A 102 10.55 13.00 7.06
C TYR A 102 10.52 12.05 8.26
N LYS A 103 11.60 11.27 8.49
CA LYS A 103 11.66 10.25 9.56
C LYS A 103 11.38 10.77 10.98
N ASN A 104 11.69 12.04 11.23
CA ASN A 104 11.45 12.68 12.53
C ASN A 104 10.02 13.23 12.67
N GLN A 105 9.20 13.11 11.64
CA GLN A 105 7.79 13.46 11.66
C GLN A 105 6.96 12.17 11.81
N ASN A 106 5.82 12.27 12.47
CA ASN A 106 4.99 11.08 12.75
C ASN A 106 4.30 10.54 11.47
N ILE A 107 5.09 10.14 10.48
CA ILE A 107 4.59 9.54 9.24
C ILE A 107 4.21 8.08 9.48
N LYS A 108 3.06 7.66 8.97
CA LYS A 108 2.58 6.28 8.99
C LYS A 108 2.62 5.72 7.58
N ILE A 109 3.44 4.72 7.36
CA ILE A 109 3.77 4.23 6.02
C ILE A 109 3.18 2.85 5.80
N LEU A 110 2.49 2.66 4.68
CA LEU A 110 2.13 1.36 4.11
C LEU A 110 2.78 1.19 2.75
N MET A 111 3.75 0.30 2.67
CA MET A 111 4.29 -0.18 1.39
C MET A 111 3.26 -1.13 0.77
N HIS A 112 2.46 -0.62 -0.16
CA HIS A 112 1.39 -1.34 -0.83
C HIS A 112 1.94 -2.35 -1.83
N CYS A 113 1.29 -3.51 -1.91
CA CYS A 113 1.65 -4.58 -2.84
C CYS A 113 3.17 -4.82 -2.90
N TYR A 114 3.78 -5.00 -1.73
CA TYR A 114 5.24 -4.98 -1.62
C TYR A 114 5.88 -6.08 -2.45
N THR A 115 6.77 -5.67 -3.35
CA THR A 115 7.55 -6.54 -4.23
C THR A 115 9.04 -6.16 -4.24
N GLY A 116 9.43 -5.29 -3.31
CA GLY A 116 10.80 -4.80 -3.18
C GLY A 116 11.76 -5.81 -2.55
N SER A 117 13.02 -5.41 -2.50
CA SER A 117 14.11 -6.21 -1.95
C SER A 117 14.04 -6.35 -0.43
N LEU A 118 14.76 -7.34 0.12
CA LEU A 118 14.96 -7.47 1.56
C LEU A 118 15.67 -6.25 2.15
N GLU A 119 16.60 -5.65 1.40
CA GLU A 119 17.33 -4.47 1.84
C GLU A 119 16.42 -3.25 1.98
N LEU A 120 15.52 -3.02 1.01
CA LEU A 120 14.51 -1.98 1.17
C LEU A 120 13.58 -2.28 2.37
N ALA A 121 13.17 -3.53 2.55
CA ALA A 121 12.32 -3.90 3.69
C ALA A 121 12.98 -3.55 5.03
N LYS A 122 14.28 -3.82 5.20
CA LYS A 122 15.04 -3.43 6.39
C LYS A 122 15.05 -1.92 6.60
N LYS A 123 15.42 -1.15 5.58
CA LYS A 123 15.41 0.33 5.62
C LYS A 123 14.03 0.89 5.97
N MET A 124 12.96 0.31 5.42
CA MET A 124 11.59 0.75 5.67
C MET A 124 11.07 0.34 7.06
N LEU A 125 11.56 -0.76 7.62
CA LEU A 125 11.27 -1.14 9.01
C LEU A 125 11.85 -0.13 10.00
N ASP A 126 13.02 0.45 9.73
CA ASP A 126 13.61 1.54 10.55
C ASP A 126 12.73 2.80 10.52
N LEU A 127 11.94 3.00 9.47
CA LEU A 127 10.90 4.04 9.38
C LEU A 127 9.54 3.59 9.96
N ASN A 128 9.50 2.45 10.66
CA ASN A 128 8.31 1.88 11.28
C ASN A 128 7.17 1.56 10.29
N SER A 129 7.50 1.24 9.05
CA SER A 129 6.55 0.98 7.96
C SER A 129 5.79 -0.33 8.14
N TYR A 130 4.60 -0.39 7.55
CA TYR A 130 3.82 -1.60 7.29
C TYR A 130 3.99 -2.03 5.85
N PHE A 131 3.73 -3.32 5.57
CA PHE A 131 3.89 -3.92 4.26
C PHE A 131 2.64 -4.74 3.93
N SER A 132 2.05 -4.57 2.76
CA SER A 132 0.96 -5.45 2.36
C SER A 132 1.42 -6.48 1.34
N ALA A 133 0.99 -7.71 1.56
CA ALA A 133 1.23 -8.84 0.68
C ALA A 133 0.02 -9.09 -0.20
N SER A 134 0.23 -9.09 -1.51
CA SER A 134 -0.78 -9.43 -2.51
C SER A 134 -0.64 -10.87 -3.01
N GLY A 135 -1.49 -11.29 -3.93
CA GLY A 135 -1.48 -12.63 -4.51
C GLY A 135 -0.15 -13.06 -5.14
N ILE A 136 0.75 -12.12 -5.44
CA ILE A 136 2.07 -12.38 -6.03
C ILE A 136 2.95 -13.28 -5.16
N ILE A 137 2.81 -13.25 -3.83
CA ILE A 137 3.58 -14.12 -2.92
C ILE A 137 3.33 -15.62 -3.18
N THR A 138 2.20 -15.96 -3.80
CA THR A 138 1.82 -17.35 -4.12
C THR A 138 2.43 -17.85 -5.43
N PHE A 139 3.14 -16.99 -6.20
CA PHE A 139 3.63 -17.36 -7.53
C PHE A 139 4.89 -18.22 -7.44
N LYS A 140 5.14 -19.04 -8.48
CA LYS A 140 6.30 -19.97 -8.52
C LYS A 140 7.67 -19.27 -8.38
N LYS A 141 7.77 -18.02 -8.84
CA LYS A 141 9.04 -17.24 -8.84
C LYS A 141 9.12 -16.23 -7.68
N SER A 142 8.35 -16.41 -6.62
CA SER A 142 8.33 -15.47 -5.47
C SER A 142 9.15 -15.92 -4.26
N ALA A 143 10.12 -16.82 -4.45
CA ALA A 143 10.92 -17.32 -3.32
C ALA A 143 11.62 -16.20 -2.54
N ASP A 144 12.28 -15.26 -3.22
CA ASP A 144 12.98 -14.14 -2.59
C ASP A 144 11.99 -13.21 -1.86
N LEU A 145 10.84 -12.95 -2.47
CA LEU A 145 9.78 -12.17 -1.84
C LEU A 145 9.22 -12.88 -0.60
N ASN A 146 9.05 -14.19 -0.66
CA ASN A 146 8.61 -14.99 0.49
C ASN A 146 9.64 -14.95 1.62
N ASN A 147 10.95 -14.99 1.32
CA ASN A 147 12.02 -14.80 2.29
C ASN A 147 11.96 -13.39 2.91
N THR A 148 11.69 -12.36 2.12
CA THR A 148 11.50 -11.00 2.60
C THR A 148 10.31 -10.90 3.55
N PHE A 149 9.15 -11.48 3.20
CA PHE A 149 8.00 -11.50 4.09
C PHE A 149 8.22 -12.37 5.34
N ASN A 150 9.02 -13.43 5.25
CA ASN A 150 9.43 -14.19 6.43
C ASN A 150 10.25 -13.34 7.41
N PHE A 151 11.10 -12.46 6.91
CA PHE A 151 11.89 -11.53 7.72
C PHE A 151 11.04 -10.41 8.36
N ILE A 152 10.09 -9.80 7.64
CA ILE A 152 9.25 -8.71 8.14
C ILE A 152 8.46 -9.19 9.38
N PRO A 153 8.47 -8.46 10.52
CA PRO A 153 7.69 -8.82 11.70
C PRO A 153 6.20 -8.95 11.41
N SER A 154 5.54 -9.93 12.00
CA SER A 154 4.10 -10.19 11.73
C SER A 154 3.19 -9.01 12.08
N ASP A 155 3.56 -8.21 13.09
CA ASP A 155 2.83 -7.00 13.49
C ASP A 155 3.00 -5.81 12.52
N LYS A 156 3.75 -6.00 11.42
CA LYS A 156 3.95 -5.05 10.32
C LYS A 156 3.34 -5.52 9.00
N ILE A 157 2.68 -6.67 8.98
CA ILE A 157 2.13 -7.26 7.75
C ILE A 157 0.64 -6.99 7.64
N LEU A 158 0.22 -6.56 6.45
CA LEU A 158 -1.16 -6.59 5.97
C LEU A 158 -1.25 -7.54 4.78
N ILE A 159 -2.48 -7.88 4.39
CA ILE A 159 -2.76 -8.62 3.16
C ILE A 159 -3.76 -7.86 2.31
N GLU A 160 -3.65 -8.01 1.01
CA GLU A 160 -4.50 -7.36 0.03
C GLU A 160 -4.73 -8.22 -1.20
N THR A 161 -5.61 -7.78 -2.09
CA THR A 161 -5.84 -8.46 -3.37
C THR A 161 -5.13 -7.81 -4.53
N ASP A 162 -5.07 -6.49 -4.57
CA ASP A 162 -4.72 -5.70 -5.75
C ASP A 162 -5.66 -5.97 -6.95
N SER A 163 -6.93 -6.24 -6.64
CA SER A 163 -7.93 -6.57 -7.68
C SER A 163 -8.15 -5.39 -8.65
N PRO A 164 -8.24 -5.67 -9.96
CA PRO A 164 -8.46 -6.96 -10.62
C PRO A 164 -7.19 -7.73 -11.01
N PHE A 165 -6.02 -7.30 -10.55
CA PHE A 165 -4.71 -7.87 -10.88
C PHE A 165 -4.28 -8.95 -9.88
N LEU A 166 -3.16 -9.62 -10.15
CA LEU A 166 -2.40 -10.48 -9.24
C LEU A 166 -3.21 -11.63 -8.60
N ALA A 167 -4.18 -12.22 -9.33
CA ALA A 167 -4.95 -13.34 -8.81
C ALA A 167 -4.01 -14.44 -8.24
N PRO A 168 -4.18 -14.83 -6.94
CA PRO A 168 -3.31 -15.80 -6.29
C PRO A 168 -3.47 -17.22 -6.85
N VAL A 169 -2.50 -18.09 -6.62
CA VAL A 169 -2.69 -19.53 -6.84
C VAL A 169 -3.73 -20.05 -5.82
N PRO A 170 -4.74 -20.86 -6.24
CA PRO A 170 -4.86 -21.54 -7.54
C PRO A 170 -5.66 -20.75 -8.61
N LYS A 171 -5.91 -19.46 -8.41
CA LYS A 171 -6.76 -18.64 -9.31
C LYS A 171 -5.99 -17.90 -10.40
N ARG A 172 -4.71 -18.20 -10.61
CA ARG A 172 -3.88 -17.61 -11.67
C ARG A 172 -4.57 -17.67 -13.04
N GLY A 173 -4.46 -16.56 -13.80
CA GLY A 173 -5.10 -16.44 -15.13
C GLY A 173 -6.57 -15.99 -15.10
N LYS A 174 -7.17 -15.85 -13.92
CA LYS A 174 -8.51 -15.27 -13.74
C LYS A 174 -8.40 -13.80 -13.32
N THR A 175 -9.46 -13.03 -13.54
CA THR A 175 -9.61 -11.72 -12.91
C THR A 175 -9.64 -11.89 -11.40
N ASN A 176 -8.80 -11.14 -10.69
CA ASN A 176 -8.76 -11.18 -9.23
C ASN A 176 -9.98 -10.49 -8.62
N GLU A 177 -10.42 -10.97 -7.46
CA GLU A 177 -11.56 -10.43 -6.71
C GLU A 177 -11.32 -10.53 -5.20
N PRO A 178 -12.01 -9.73 -4.37
CA PRO A 178 -11.81 -9.73 -2.90
C PRO A 178 -11.97 -11.10 -2.24
N SER A 179 -12.82 -11.98 -2.77
CA SER A 179 -13.01 -13.34 -2.23
C SER A 179 -11.77 -14.24 -2.32
N TYR A 180 -10.80 -13.86 -3.17
CA TYR A 180 -9.54 -14.62 -3.31
C TYR A 180 -8.48 -14.25 -2.26
N LEU A 181 -8.72 -13.23 -1.43
CA LEU A 181 -7.82 -12.83 -0.34
C LEU A 181 -7.44 -14.01 0.58
N LYS A 182 -8.34 -14.95 0.78
CA LYS A 182 -8.09 -16.15 1.59
C LYS A 182 -6.86 -16.96 1.14
N TYR A 183 -6.56 -17.01 -0.16
CA TYR A 183 -5.39 -17.74 -0.67
C TYR A 183 -4.08 -17.02 -0.35
N THR A 184 -4.09 -15.69 -0.37
CA THR A 184 -2.96 -14.86 0.09
C THR A 184 -2.76 -15.03 1.59
N LEU A 185 -3.83 -15.02 2.38
CA LEU A 185 -3.81 -15.26 3.82
C LEU A 185 -3.20 -16.62 4.17
N GLU A 186 -3.71 -17.70 3.57
CA GLU A 186 -3.24 -19.08 3.79
C GLU A 186 -1.75 -19.22 3.43
N HIS A 187 -1.30 -18.57 2.36
CA HIS A 187 0.11 -18.60 1.96
C HIS A 187 0.99 -17.82 2.94
N MET A 188 0.55 -16.63 3.38
CA MET A 188 1.27 -15.84 4.37
C MET A 188 1.38 -16.58 5.71
N ALA A 189 0.32 -17.26 6.16
CA ALA A 189 0.34 -18.08 7.35
C ALA A 189 1.41 -19.20 7.26
N LYS A 190 1.56 -19.83 6.09
CA LYS A 190 2.63 -20.81 5.84
C LYS A 190 4.02 -20.18 5.92
N ILE A 191 4.23 -18.99 5.31
CA ILE A 191 5.50 -18.26 5.39
C ILE A 191 5.87 -17.98 6.85
N LYS A 192 4.88 -17.61 7.67
CA LYS A 192 5.08 -17.28 9.10
C LYS A 192 5.04 -18.47 10.04
N ASN A 193 4.77 -19.67 9.53
CA ASN A 193 4.64 -20.90 10.31
C ASN A 193 3.63 -20.77 11.46
N ILE A 194 2.47 -20.16 11.18
CA ILE A 194 1.34 -20.01 12.11
C ILE A 194 0.04 -20.47 11.44
N SER A 195 -1.05 -20.55 12.20
CA SER A 195 -2.36 -20.91 11.65
C SER A 195 -2.95 -19.77 10.78
N PRO A 196 -3.77 -20.09 9.77
CA PRO A 196 -4.50 -19.06 9.02
C PRO A 196 -5.37 -18.17 9.92
N GLN A 197 -5.98 -18.71 10.96
CA GLN A 197 -6.80 -17.97 11.92
C GLN A 197 -5.98 -16.95 12.71
N GLU A 198 -4.78 -17.34 13.13
CA GLU A 198 -3.85 -16.42 13.80
C GLU A 198 -3.36 -15.32 12.86
N MET A 199 -3.02 -15.64 11.61
CA MET A 199 -2.62 -14.67 10.61
C MET A 199 -3.74 -13.67 10.27
N GLU A 200 -4.99 -14.14 10.20
CA GLU A 200 -6.18 -13.29 10.02
C GLU A 200 -6.34 -12.29 11.17
N LEU A 201 -6.20 -12.77 12.41
CA LEU A 201 -6.27 -11.90 13.59
C LEU A 201 -5.18 -10.83 13.57
N ILE A 202 -3.93 -11.23 13.32
CA ILE A 202 -2.77 -10.32 13.28
C ILE A 202 -2.98 -9.25 12.20
N THR A 203 -3.29 -9.64 10.97
CA THR A 203 -3.43 -8.68 9.86
C THR A 203 -4.62 -7.75 10.05
N SER A 204 -5.72 -8.23 10.63
CA SER A 204 -6.88 -7.41 10.98
C SER A 204 -6.55 -6.40 12.08
N GLN A 205 -5.81 -6.79 13.11
CA GLN A 205 -5.34 -5.90 14.17
C GLN A 205 -4.36 -4.85 13.62
N ASN A 206 -3.43 -5.25 12.74
CA ASN A 206 -2.49 -4.34 12.08
C ASN A 206 -3.22 -3.28 11.25
N PHE A 207 -4.25 -3.69 10.50
CA PHE A 207 -5.09 -2.77 9.74
C PHE A 207 -5.77 -1.75 10.68
N LYS A 208 -6.43 -2.23 11.73
CA LYS A 208 -7.08 -1.36 12.72
C LYS A 208 -6.10 -0.38 13.38
N LYS A 209 -4.91 -0.85 13.75
CA LYS A 209 -3.85 -0.04 14.36
C LYS A 209 -3.33 1.03 13.41
N LEU A 210 -3.01 0.66 12.16
CA LEU A 210 -2.47 1.58 11.16
C LEU A 210 -3.47 2.67 10.82
N PHE A 211 -4.70 2.28 10.49
CA PHE A 211 -5.75 3.19 9.99
C PHE A 211 -6.60 3.81 11.09
N LYS A 212 -6.41 3.41 12.36
CA LYS A 212 -7.21 3.86 13.52
C LYS A 212 -8.71 3.68 13.32
N VAL A 213 -9.11 2.52 12.82
CA VAL A 213 -10.52 2.12 12.64
C VAL A 213 -10.89 1.01 13.62
N ASN A 214 -12.16 0.98 14.03
CA ASN A 214 -12.70 -0.01 14.98
C ASN A 214 -13.20 -1.28 14.28
#